data_cab7411b58e20449a8bccfb90cbf6fc5
#
_entry.id   cab7411b58e20449a8bccfb90cbf6fc5
#
_cell.length_a   1.000
_cell.length_b   1.000
_cell.length_c   1.000
_cell.angle_alpha   90.00
_cell.angle_beta   90.00
_cell.angle_gamma   90.00
#
_symmetry.space_group_name_H-M   'P 1'
#
loop_
_entity.id
_entity.type
_entity.pdbx_description
1 polymer ?
#
loop_
_entity_poly.entity_id
_entity_poly.type
_entity_poly.pdbx_seq_one_letter_code
_entity_poly.pdbx_strand_id
1 'polypeptide(L)'
;MGFSPASRNRLTDYDLGRFPGNTLLDHVAQAVCHAACLPRKELYEAWETARRVRRLFRGGRIVDLAAGHGLLAQLMLILDDTSPQAVAVDQVVPPSAATLHRALVDRWPRLAGRIEFLASPLDSVAIRPTDIIMSIHACGTLTDVVLDRAIAARARVAVLPCCHDVDRSDPGGLSGWMNDALAIDVMRARRLASAGYRIWTQVIPGEITPKNRLLIGAVDGGRVSS
;
A
#
# COMPACT_ATOMS: atom_id res chain seq x y z
N MET A 1 -25.62 15.12 -0.77
CA MET A 1 -24.22 14.99 -1.22
C MET A 1 -23.92 13.54 -1.49
N GLY A 2 -23.37 13.20 -2.67
CA GLY A 2 -23.05 11.81 -3.03
C GLY A 2 -21.92 11.24 -2.16
N PHE A 3 -21.87 9.91 -2.04
CA PHE A 3 -20.80 9.20 -1.35
C PHE A 3 -19.54 9.13 -2.24
N SER A 4 -18.64 10.11 -2.12
CA SER A 4 -17.41 10.14 -2.89
C SER A 4 -16.31 9.26 -2.26
N PRO A 5 -15.69 8.32 -3.01
CA PRO A 5 -14.57 7.52 -2.53
C PRO A 5 -13.32 8.37 -2.21
N ALA A 6 -13.16 9.55 -2.82
CA ALA A 6 -12.06 10.47 -2.57
C ALA A 6 -12.19 11.27 -1.27
N SER A 7 -13.28 11.11 -0.52
CA SER A 7 -13.51 11.88 0.69
C SER A 7 -12.44 11.64 1.75
N ARG A 8 -11.93 12.71 2.34
CA ARG A 8 -11.03 12.68 3.50
C ARG A 8 -11.77 12.57 4.84
N ASN A 9 -13.11 12.55 4.82
CA ASN A 9 -13.88 12.31 6.02
C ASN A 9 -13.66 10.87 6.50
N ARG A 10 -13.52 10.71 7.80
CA ARG A 10 -13.44 9.38 8.43
C ARG A 10 -14.73 8.61 8.21
N LEU A 11 -14.59 7.33 7.97
CA LEU A 11 -15.69 6.39 8.02
C LEU A 11 -16.03 6.13 9.49
N THR A 12 -17.32 6.09 9.79
CA THR A 12 -17.85 5.87 11.12
C THR A 12 -19.08 4.96 11.06
N ASP A 13 -19.64 4.57 12.18
CA ASP A 13 -20.86 3.75 12.24
C ASP A 13 -22.04 4.35 11.46
N TYR A 14 -22.08 5.67 11.29
CA TYR A 14 -23.08 6.33 10.43
C TYR A 14 -22.98 5.95 8.96
N ASP A 15 -21.83 5.45 8.53
CA ASP A 15 -21.59 5.03 7.14
C ASP A 15 -21.89 3.53 6.90
N LEU A 16 -22.22 2.74 7.93
CA LEU A 16 -22.48 1.29 7.82
C LEU A 16 -23.57 0.97 6.78
N GLY A 17 -24.62 1.78 6.72
CA GLY A 17 -25.70 1.61 5.73
C GLY A 17 -25.26 1.76 4.27
N ARG A 18 -24.03 2.20 4.02
CA ARG A 18 -23.45 2.31 2.67
C ARG A 18 -22.73 1.04 2.23
N PHE A 19 -22.51 0.11 3.16
CA PHE A 19 -21.87 -1.18 2.94
C PHE A 19 -22.80 -2.32 3.38
N PRO A 20 -24.02 -2.40 2.78
CA PRO A 20 -25.06 -3.34 3.23
C PRO A 20 -24.82 -4.76 2.73
N GLY A 21 -23.85 -4.95 1.81
CA GLY A 21 -23.59 -6.21 1.14
C GLY A 21 -22.76 -7.21 1.96
N ASN A 22 -22.49 -8.34 1.33
CA ASN A 22 -21.70 -9.45 1.87
C ASN A 22 -20.38 -9.64 1.11
N THR A 23 -19.95 -8.63 0.35
CA THR A 23 -18.64 -8.72 -0.31
C THR A 23 -17.51 -8.56 0.70
N LEU A 24 -16.33 -9.03 0.34
CA LEU A 24 -15.16 -8.85 1.20
C LEU A 24 -14.87 -7.36 1.46
N LEU A 25 -15.09 -6.49 0.46
CA LEU A 25 -14.96 -5.04 0.64
C LEU A 25 -15.98 -4.50 1.65
N ASP A 26 -17.25 -4.95 1.59
CA ASP A 26 -18.26 -4.51 2.56
C ASP A 26 -17.84 -4.89 3.98
N HIS A 27 -17.36 -6.10 4.18
CA HIS A 27 -16.89 -6.56 5.50
C HIS A 27 -15.69 -5.75 6.00
N VAL A 28 -14.70 -5.43 5.14
CA VAL A 28 -13.58 -4.56 5.50
C VAL A 28 -14.06 -3.17 5.83
N ALA A 29 -14.94 -2.60 5.01
CA ALA A 29 -15.48 -1.26 5.22
C ALA A 29 -16.29 -1.16 6.51
N GLN A 30 -17.08 -2.18 6.86
CA GLN A 30 -17.80 -2.26 8.15
C GLN A 30 -16.82 -2.25 9.32
N ALA A 31 -15.74 -3.05 9.28
CA ALA A 31 -14.71 -3.03 10.33
C ALA A 31 -14.01 -1.66 10.44
N VAL A 32 -13.73 -1.01 9.31
CA VAL A 32 -13.16 0.35 9.27
C VAL A 32 -14.14 1.38 9.84
N CYS A 33 -15.45 1.26 9.58
CA CYS A 33 -16.48 2.12 10.16
C CYS A 33 -16.50 1.99 11.69
N HIS A 34 -16.49 0.77 12.22
CA HIS A 34 -16.43 0.53 13.67
C HIS A 34 -15.15 1.07 14.32
N ALA A 35 -14.02 0.99 13.61
CA ALA A 35 -12.77 1.57 14.10
C ALA A 35 -12.79 3.12 14.12
N ALA A 36 -13.57 3.75 13.26
CA ALA A 36 -13.81 5.20 13.15
C ALA A 36 -12.51 6.05 13.07
N CYS A 37 -11.43 5.51 12.50
CA CYS A 37 -10.13 6.16 12.51
C CYS A 37 -9.59 6.52 11.12
N LEU A 38 -10.10 5.87 10.04
CA LEU A 38 -9.58 6.05 8.70
C LEU A 38 -10.46 6.92 7.81
N PRO A 39 -9.85 7.82 7.00
CA PRO A 39 -10.54 8.45 5.89
C PRO A 39 -11.05 7.42 4.88
N ARG A 40 -12.19 7.72 4.27
CA ARG A 40 -12.77 6.91 3.21
C ARG A 40 -11.79 6.67 2.06
N LYS A 41 -11.06 7.71 1.67
CA LYS A 41 -10.06 7.64 0.60
C LYS A 41 -9.00 6.58 0.89
N GLU A 42 -8.48 6.51 2.11
CA GLU A 42 -7.46 5.55 2.50
C GLU A 42 -7.95 4.10 2.42
N LEU A 43 -9.22 3.85 2.79
CA LEU A 43 -9.83 2.53 2.61
C LEU A 43 -9.76 2.08 1.15
N TYR A 44 -10.20 2.94 0.22
CA TYR A 44 -10.25 2.58 -1.19
C TYR A 44 -8.87 2.51 -1.84
N GLU A 45 -7.93 3.39 -1.48
CA GLU A 45 -6.54 3.31 -1.97
C GLU A 45 -5.87 2.01 -1.52
N ALA A 46 -6.00 1.66 -0.24
CA ALA A 46 -5.44 0.42 0.30
C ALA A 46 -6.09 -0.82 -0.32
N TRP A 47 -7.43 -0.82 -0.46
CA TRP A 47 -8.18 -1.92 -1.08
C TRP A 47 -7.76 -2.17 -2.54
N GLU A 48 -7.76 -1.11 -3.34
CA GLU A 48 -7.43 -1.21 -4.77
C GLU A 48 -5.97 -1.61 -4.98
N THR A 49 -5.06 -1.14 -4.14
CA THR A 49 -3.66 -1.54 -4.18
C THR A 49 -3.49 -3.00 -3.78
N ALA A 50 -4.00 -3.40 -2.63
CA ALA A 50 -3.87 -4.77 -2.14
C ALA A 50 -4.43 -5.80 -3.12
N ARG A 51 -5.61 -5.52 -3.68
CA ARG A 51 -6.28 -6.41 -4.64
C ARG A 51 -5.47 -6.62 -5.92
N ARG A 52 -4.79 -5.57 -6.42
CA ARG A 52 -3.93 -5.65 -7.61
C ARG A 52 -2.63 -6.38 -7.33
N VAL A 53 -1.99 -6.06 -6.21
CA VAL A 53 -0.71 -6.68 -5.82
C VAL A 53 -0.90 -8.17 -5.56
N ARG A 54 -1.97 -8.56 -4.86
CA ARG A 54 -2.28 -9.96 -4.56
C ARG A 54 -2.49 -10.83 -5.82
N ARG A 55 -2.93 -10.25 -6.94
CA ARG A 55 -3.06 -10.98 -8.22
C ARG A 55 -1.71 -11.37 -8.81
N LEU A 56 -0.66 -10.60 -8.52
CA LEU A 56 0.69 -10.81 -9.02
C LEU A 56 1.56 -11.56 -8.01
N PHE A 57 1.38 -11.27 -6.72
CA PHE A 57 2.22 -11.79 -5.65
C PHE A 57 1.41 -12.52 -4.60
N ARG A 58 1.92 -13.69 -4.23
CA ARG A 58 1.40 -14.50 -3.13
C ARG A 58 2.55 -14.99 -2.27
N GLY A 59 2.25 -15.23 -0.99
CA GLY A 59 3.22 -15.71 -0.02
C GLY A 59 4.35 -14.71 0.25
N GLY A 60 5.12 -14.98 1.29
CA GLY A 60 6.16 -14.10 1.78
C GLY A 60 5.63 -13.12 2.84
N ARG A 61 6.55 -12.58 3.62
CA ARG A 61 6.23 -11.56 4.62
C ARG A 61 5.87 -10.25 3.91
N ILE A 62 4.79 -9.60 4.37
CA ILE A 62 4.41 -8.26 3.93
C ILE A 62 5.18 -7.24 4.76
N VAL A 63 5.81 -6.26 4.12
CA VAL A 63 6.47 -5.12 4.77
C VAL A 63 5.85 -3.83 4.23
N ASP A 64 4.97 -3.23 5.02
CA ASP A 64 4.30 -1.98 4.69
C ASP A 64 5.10 -0.81 5.28
N LEU A 65 5.72 -0.02 4.42
CA LEU A 65 6.57 1.10 4.80
C LEU A 65 5.80 2.43 4.68
N ALA A 66 5.90 3.29 5.69
CA ALA A 66 5.03 4.45 5.90
C ALA A 66 3.56 4.02 6.02
N ALA A 67 3.33 3.04 6.89
CA ALA A 67 2.10 2.27 6.95
C ALA A 67 0.92 3.01 7.62
N GLY A 68 1.17 4.10 8.35
CA GLY A 68 0.15 4.78 9.13
C GLY A 68 -0.60 3.81 10.04
N HIS A 69 -1.88 3.55 9.78
CA HIS A 69 -2.69 2.60 10.53
C HIS A 69 -2.47 1.11 10.15
N GLY A 70 -1.62 0.82 9.18
CA GLY A 70 -1.33 -0.53 8.72
C GLY A 70 -2.49 -1.25 8.03
N LEU A 71 -3.43 -0.51 7.44
CA LEU A 71 -4.57 -1.13 6.74
C LEU A 71 -4.10 -1.95 5.53
N LEU A 72 -3.15 -1.43 4.75
CA LEU A 72 -2.65 -2.13 3.57
C LEU A 72 -2.03 -3.48 3.93
N ALA A 73 -1.19 -3.52 4.97
CA ALA A 73 -0.59 -4.76 5.47
C ALA A 73 -1.66 -5.79 5.90
N GLN A 74 -2.70 -5.33 6.61
CA GLN A 74 -3.80 -6.18 7.06
C GLN A 74 -4.63 -6.70 5.89
N LEU A 75 -4.92 -5.86 4.89
CA LEU A 75 -5.63 -6.25 3.67
C LEU A 75 -4.87 -7.33 2.89
N MET A 76 -3.56 -7.24 2.80
CA MET A 76 -2.76 -8.29 2.15
C MET A 76 -2.91 -9.62 2.87
N LEU A 77 -2.87 -9.65 4.21
CA LEU A 77 -3.12 -10.87 4.98
C LEU A 77 -4.57 -11.39 4.86
N ILE A 78 -5.55 -10.49 4.69
CA ILE A 78 -6.96 -10.88 4.45
C ILE A 78 -7.13 -11.50 3.07
N LEU A 79 -6.47 -10.94 2.06
CA LEU A 79 -6.58 -11.38 0.67
C LEU A 79 -5.71 -12.60 0.34
N ASP A 80 -4.63 -12.83 1.09
CA ASP A 80 -3.68 -13.92 0.87
C ASP A 80 -3.36 -14.65 2.18
N ASP A 81 -3.91 -15.83 2.35
CA ASP A 81 -3.69 -16.69 3.51
C ASP A 81 -2.32 -17.39 3.49
N THR A 82 -1.63 -17.39 2.36
CA THR A 82 -0.28 -17.96 2.21
C THR A 82 0.83 -17.02 2.70
N SER A 83 0.55 -15.72 2.87
CA SER A 83 1.48 -14.77 3.50
C SER A 83 1.52 -15.02 5.01
N PRO A 84 2.67 -15.37 5.62
CA PRO A 84 2.71 -15.82 7.02
C PRO A 84 2.46 -14.69 8.02
N GLN A 85 2.97 -13.49 7.73
CA GLN A 85 2.92 -12.34 8.63
C GLN A 85 3.13 -11.02 7.89
N ALA A 86 2.82 -9.92 8.57
CA ALA A 86 3.07 -8.58 8.09
C ALA A 86 3.78 -7.73 9.15
N VAL A 87 4.55 -6.75 8.69
CA VAL A 87 5.16 -5.70 9.51
C VAL A 87 4.71 -4.36 8.95
N ALA A 88 4.05 -3.56 9.75
CA ALA A 88 3.63 -2.20 9.44
C ALA A 88 4.59 -1.21 10.12
N VAL A 89 5.36 -0.48 9.33
CA VAL A 89 6.45 0.41 9.80
C VAL A 89 6.07 1.85 9.52
N ASP A 90 6.10 2.67 10.55
CA ASP A 90 5.97 4.11 10.41
C ASP A 90 6.81 4.82 11.48
N GLN A 91 7.20 6.07 11.27
CA GLN A 91 7.89 6.86 12.30
C GLN A 91 7.01 7.05 13.54
N VAL A 92 5.70 7.18 13.32
CA VAL A 92 4.69 7.32 14.38
C VAL A 92 3.53 6.39 14.06
N VAL A 93 3.37 5.32 14.83
CA VAL A 93 2.18 4.47 14.74
C VAL A 93 1.02 5.17 15.47
N PRO A 94 -0.07 5.52 14.78
CA PRO A 94 -1.21 6.16 15.43
C PRO A 94 -1.81 5.24 16.50
N PRO A 95 -2.17 5.76 17.70
CA PRO A 95 -2.81 4.93 18.74
C PRO A 95 -4.07 4.20 18.26
N SER A 96 -4.81 4.81 17.32
CA SER A 96 -5.99 4.21 16.70
C SER A 96 -5.69 3.03 15.75
N ALA A 97 -4.42 2.77 15.40
CA ALA A 97 -4.05 1.57 14.66
C ALA A 97 -4.43 0.29 15.42
N ALA A 98 -4.29 0.29 16.76
CA ALA A 98 -4.74 -0.82 17.59
C ALA A 98 -6.26 -1.03 17.56
N THR A 99 -7.03 0.06 17.48
CA THR A 99 -8.50 -0.02 17.34
C THR A 99 -8.89 -0.62 16.00
N LEU A 100 -8.26 -0.18 14.92
CA LEU A 100 -8.46 -0.76 13.58
C LEU A 100 -8.11 -2.24 13.56
N HIS A 101 -6.93 -2.58 14.11
CA HIS A 101 -6.48 -3.98 14.17
C HIS A 101 -7.47 -4.87 14.91
N ARG A 102 -7.98 -4.42 16.06
CA ARG A 102 -8.98 -5.16 16.84
C ARG A 102 -10.26 -5.38 16.02
N ALA A 103 -10.81 -4.35 15.40
CA ALA A 103 -12.00 -4.47 14.56
C ALA A 103 -11.82 -5.45 13.39
N LEU A 104 -10.61 -5.50 12.80
CA LEU A 104 -10.29 -6.46 11.75
C LEU A 104 -10.08 -7.88 12.32
N VAL A 105 -9.46 -8.06 13.49
CA VAL A 105 -9.29 -9.37 14.16
C VAL A 105 -10.63 -9.94 14.57
N ASP A 106 -11.55 -9.14 15.08
CA ASP A 106 -12.91 -9.58 15.44
C ASP A 106 -13.62 -10.22 14.24
N ARG A 107 -13.37 -9.71 13.04
CA ARG A 107 -13.95 -10.23 11.79
C ARG A 107 -13.12 -11.38 11.18
N TRP A 108 -11.79 -11.30 11.29
CA TRP A 108 -10.83 -12.28 10.79
C TRP A 108 -9.86 -12.70 11.90
N PRO A 109 -10.27 -13.63 12.79
CA PRO A 109 -9.44 -14.06 13.94
C PRO A 109 -8.05 -14.56 13.56
N ARG A 110 -7.86 -15.00 12.32
CA ARG A 110 -6.56 -15.42 11.80
C ARG A 110 -5.50 -14.32 11.70
N LEU A 111 -5.90 -13.04 11.82
CA LEU A 111 -4.96 -11.91 11.85
C LEU A 111 -4.26 -11.76 13.21
N ALA A 112 -4.82 -12.34 14.27
CA ALA A 112 -4.26 -12.23 15.60
C ALA A 112 -2.82 -12.76 15.64
N GLY A 113 -1.89 -11.92 16.11
CA GLY A 113 -0.47 -12.25 16.20
C GLY A 113 0.27 -12.32 14.86
N ARG A 114 -0.36 -11.98 13.73
CA ARG A 114 0.27 -12.03 12.42
C ARG A 114 0.71 -10.66 11.89
N ILE A 115 0.45 -9.59 12.62
CA ILE A 115 0.93 -8.26 12.27
C ILE A 115 1.71 -7.64 13.42
N GLU A 116 2.83 -7.05 13.09
CA GLU A 116 3.68 -6.28 13.99
C GLU A 116 3.63 -4.81 13.56
N PHE A 117 3.42 -3.90 14.51
CA PHE A 117 3.47 -2.46 14.30
C PHE A 117 4.77 -1.92 14.87
N LEU A 118 5.59 -1.30 14.05
CA LEU A 118 6.89 -0.75 14.45
C LEU A 118 6.92 0.77 14.29
N ALA A 119 7.03 1.47 15.41
CA ALA A 119 7.31 2.91 15.45
C ALA A 119 8.81 3.12 15.27
N SER A 120 9.29 3.23 14.04
CA SER A 120 10.71 3.30 13.73
C SER A 120 10.96 3.90 12.34
N PRO A 121 12.19 4.40 12.06
CA PRO A 121 12.57 4.79 10.72
C PRO A 121 12.37 3.67 9.70
N LEU A 122 12.07 4.03 8.45
CA LEU A 122 11.76 3.06 7.39
C LEU A 122 12.94 2.12 7.09
N ASP A 123 14.17 2.55 7.35
CA ASP A 123 15.40 1.79 7.12
C ASP A 123 15.77 0.81 8.25
N SER A 124 15.07 0.85 9.37
CA SER A 124 15.36 0.00 10.54
C SER A 124 15.01 -1.47 10.37
N VAL A 125 14.07 -1.80 9.47
CA VAL A 125 13.59 -3.18 9.28
C VAL A 125 14.43 -3.92 8.27
N ALA A 126 14.98 -5.06 8.64
CA ALA A 126 15.68 -5.93 7.69
C ALA A 126 14.71 -6.50 6.65
N ILE A 127 15.02 -6.29 5.38
CA ILE A 127 14.26 -6.78 4.23
C ILE A 127 14.90 -8.05 3.69
N ARG A 128 14.08 -9.03 3.35
CA ARG A 128 14.49 -10.33 2.78
C ARG A 128 14.08 -10.42 1.31
N PRO A 129 14.80 -11.18 0.47
CA PRO A 129 14.42 -11.35 -0.94
C PRO A 129 13.01 -11.94 -1.14
N THR A 130 12.49 -12.67 -0.16
CA THR A 130 11.16 -13.28 -0.19
C THR A 130 10.03 -12.33 0.23
N ASP A 131 10.35 -11.14 0.75
CA ASP A 131 9.37 -10.17 1.22
C ASP A 131 8.60 -9.52 0.06
N ILE A 132 7.44 -8.98 0.39
CA ILE A 132 6.70 -8.05 -0.45
C ILE A 132 6.71 -6.70 0.26
N ILE A 133 7.48 -5.75 -0.27
CA ILE A 133 7.52 -4.39 0.24
C ILE A 133 6.39 -3.60 -0.39
N MET A 134 5.63 -2.91 0.42
CA MET A 134 4.52 -2.08 -0.04
C MET A 134 4.56 -0.69 0.58
N SER A 135 4.04 0.30 -0.14
CA SER A 135 3.77 1.63 0.42
C SER A 135 2.74 2.38 -0.43
N ILE A 136 1.78 3.00 0.23
CA ILE A 136 0.80 3.91 -0.40
C ILE A 136 0.85 5.33 0.17
N HIS A 137 1.66 5.56 1.19
CA HIS A 137 1.78 6.85 1.88
C HIS A 137 3.22 7.37 2.00
N ALA A 138 4.19 6.73 1.34
CA ALA A 138 5.55 7.25 1.24
C ALA A 138 5.56 8.49 0.34
N CYS A 139 5.42 9.68 0.95
CA CYS A 139 5.36 10.95 0.24
C CYS A 139 6.74 11.41 -0.25
N GLY A 140 6.76 12.04 -1.43
CA GLY A 140 7.96 12.65 -2.00
C GLY A 140 9.08 11.64 -2.21
N THR A 141 10.26 11.97 -1.69
CA THR A 141 11.47 11.14 -1.79
C THR A 141 11.41 9.86 -0.96
N LEU A 142 10.46 9.72 -0.01
CA LEU A 142 10.30 8.47 0.73
C LEU A 142 9.90 7.30 -0.19
N THR A 143 9.19 7.57 -1.29
CA THR A 143 8.93 6.53 -2.30
C THR A 143 10.26 5.98 -2.86
N ASP A 144 11.24 6.85 -3.08
CA ASP A 144 12.54 6.45 -3.61
C ASP A 144 13.32 5.60 -2.61
N VAL A 145 13.23 5.93 -1.31
CA VAL A 145 13.78 5.09 -0.22
C VAL A 145 13.15 3.69 -0.23
N VAL A 146 11.84 3.59 -0.40
CA VAL A 146 11.15 2.29 -0.50
C VAL A 146 11.68 1.46 -1.68
N LEU A 147 11.85 2.09 -2.85
CA LEU A 147 12.38 1.43 -4.04
C LEU A 147 13.84 1.01 -3.86
N ASP A 148 14.68 1.85 -3.24
CA ASP A 148 16.08 1.52 -2.95
C ASP A 148 16.20 0.30 -2.06
N ARG A 149 15.38 0.22 -1.02
CA ARG A 149 15.36 -0.92 -0.12
C ARG A 149 14.93 -2.20 -0.82
N ALA A 150 13.93 -2.10 -1.71
CA ALA A 150 13.52 -3.23 -2.53
C ALA A 150 14.65 -3.70 -3.44
N ILE A 151 15.32 -2.79 -4.13
CA ILE A 151 16.44 -3.09 -5.04
C ILE A 151 17.58 -3.75 -4.27
N ALA A 152 18.00 -3.17 -3.15
CA ALA A 152 19.11 -3.68 -2.33
C ALA A 152 18.83 -5.11 -1.83
N ALA A 153 17.59 -5.39 -1.43
CA ALA A 153 17.19 -6.71 -0.95
C ALA A 153 16.74 -7.67 -2.08
N ARG A 154 16.62 -7.20 -3.32
CA ARG A 154 16.02 -7.94 -4.45
C ARG A 154 14.62 -8.46 -4.12
N ALA A 155 13.86 -7.72 -3.32
CA ALA A 155 12.53 -8.06 -2.87
C ALA A 155 11.45 -7.59 -3.84
N ARG A 156 10.28 -8.21 -3.81
CA ARG A 156 9.10 -7.74 -4.55
C ARG A 156 8.64 -6.41 -3.98
N VAL A 157 8.16 -5.50 -4.83
CA VAL A 157 7.78 -4.15 -4.41
C VAL A 157 6.50 -3.68 -5.09
N ALA A 158 5.70 -2.91 -4.36
CA ALA A 158 4.55 -2.19 -4.89
C ALA A 158 4.41 -0.84 -4.20
N VAL A 159 4.39 0.24 -4.98
CA VAL A 159 4.22 1.61 -4.47
C VAL A 159 3.11 2.34 -5.22
N LEU A 160 2.28 3.08 -4.47
CA LEU A 160 1.32 4.05 -4.98
C LEU A 160 1.78 5.46 -4.56
N PRO A 161 2.61 6.15 -5.36
CA PRO A 161 3.14 7.46 -5.01
C PRO A 161 2.03 8.49 -4.86
N CYS A 162 1.80 8.99 -3.65
CA CYS A 162 0.73 9.95 -3.38
C CYS A 162 1.17 11.40 -3.59
N CYS A 163 2.45 11.70 -3.43
CA CYS A 163 3.05 13.04 -3.60
C CYS A 163 4.36 12.91 -4.36
N HIS A 164 4.64 13.92 -5.18
CA HIS A 164 5.89 14.04 -5.92
C HIS A 164 6.57 15.32 -5.46
N ASP A 165 7.79 15.19 -4.96
CA ASP A 165 8.64 16.33 -4.62
C ASP A 165 9.46 16.67 -5.87
N VAL A 166 8.95 17.60 -6.67
CA VAL A 166 9.55 17.96 -7.96
C VAL A 166 10.88 18.69 -7.78
N ASP A 167 11.12 19.28 -6.62
CA ASP A 167 12.38 19.99 -6.34
C ASP A 167 13.51 19.01 -5.94
N ARG A 168 13.15 17.82 -5.43
CA ARG A 168 14.09 16.84 -4.93
C ARG A 168 14.10 15.51 -5.70
N SER A 169 13.18 15.33 -6.63
CA SER A 169 13.10 14.11 -7.46
C SER A 169 13.53 14.44 -8.89
N ASP A 170 14.24 13.51 -9.51
CA ASP A 170 14.71 13.68 -10.89
C ASP A 170 13.62 13.31 -11.91
N PRO A 171 13.13 14.25 -12.71
CA PRO A 171 12.20 13.98 -13.82
C PRO A 171 12.92 13.43 -15.08
N GLY A 172 14.25 13.22 -15.05
CA GLY A 172 15.01 12.63 -16.15
C GLY A 172 15.03 13.45 -17.42
N GLY A 173 14.85 14.76 -17.33
CA GLY A 173 14.77 15.67 -18.49
C GLY A 173 13.46 15.54 -19.28
N LEU A 174 12.43 14.87 -18.76
CA LEU A 174 11.18 14.58 -19.48
C LEU A 174 10.10 15.66 -19.28
N SER A 175 10.35 16.70 -18.48
CA SER A 175 9.37 17.75 -18.15
C SER A 175 8.83 18.50 -19.36
N GLY A 176 9.58 18.53 -20.48
CA GLY A 176 9.11 19.11 -21.74
C GLY A 176 8.08 18.27 -22.49
N TRP A 177 7.95 16.99 -22.17
CA TRP A 177 7.02 16.06 -22.84
C TRP A 177 5.81 15.69 -21.98
N MET A 178 5.99 15.66 -20.66
CA MET A 178 4.95 15.27 -19.73
C MET A 178 5.05 16.07 -18.42
N ASN A 179 4.01 16.01 -17.58
CA ASN A 179 4.09 16.66 -16.28
C ASN A 179 5.13 15.97 -15.38
N ASP A 180 5.75 16.75 -14.47
CA ASP A 180 6.87 16.28 -13.63
C ASP A 180 6.51 15.06 -12.77
N ALA A 181 5.29 15.00 -12.24
CA ALA A 181 4.86 13.85 -11.46
C ALA A 181 4.83 12.55 -12.28
N LEU A 182 4.46 12.61 -13.55
CA LEU A 182 4.54 11.45 -14.44
C LEU A 182 5.98 11.15 -14.83
N ALA A 183 6.77 12.17 -15.11
CA ALA A 183 8.20 12.03 -15.43
C ALA A 183 8.96 11.33 -14.28
N ILE A 184 8.74 11.74 -13.04
CA ILE A 184 9.32 11.11 -11.86
C ILE A 184 8.89 9.64 -11.75
N ASP A 185 7.62 9.31 -11.96
CA ASP A 185 7.15 7.91 -11.92
C ASP A 185 7.76 7.07 -13.05
N VAL A 186 7.97 7.64 -14.24
CA VAL A 186 8.70 6.99 -15.35
C VAL A 186 10.14 6.69 -14.94
N MET A 187 10.82 7.65 -14.31
CA MET A 187 12.19 7.44 -13.82
C MET A 187 12.27 6.37 -12.73
N ARG A 188 11.30 6.31 -11.83
CA ARG A 188 11.18 5.24 -10.83
C ARG A 188 11.01 3.86 -11.48
N ALA A 189 10.13 3.77 -12.48
CA ALA A 189 9.94 2.54 -13.25
C ALA A 189 11.22 2.12 -13.98
N ARG A 190 11.89 3.06 -14.65
CA ARG A 190 13.18 2.83 -15.32
C ARG A 190 14.25 2.36 -14.33
N ARG A 191 14.32 2.94 -13.13
CA ARG A 191 15.27 2.55 -12.09
C ARG A 191 15.08 1.09 -11.67
N LEU A 192 13.85 0.64 -11.43
CA LEU A 192 13.57 -0.77 -11.17
C LEU A 192 13.97 -1.66 -12.35
N ALA A 193 13.63 -1.27 -13.59
CA ALA A 193 14.00 -2.03 -14.79
C ALA A 193 15.52 -2.18 -14.91
N SER A 194 16.27 -1.09 -14.71
CA SER A 194 17.75 -1.12 -14.75
C SER A 194 18.37 -1.97 -13.65
N ALA A 195 17.65 -2.19 -12.54
CA ALA A 195 18.03 -3.11 -11.46
C ALA A 195 17.60 -4.57 -11.71
N GLY A 196 17.10 -4.90 -12.92
CA GLY A 196 16.73 -6.25 -13.32
C GLY A 196 15.33 -6.68 -12.84
N TYR A 197 14.43 -5.73 -12.61
CA TYR A 197 13.04 -6.01 -12.25
C TYR A 197 12.16 -6.12 -13.48
N ARG A 198 11.31 -7.12 -13.53
CA ARG A 198 10.09 -7.06 -14.33
C ARG A 198 9.12 -6.09 -13.66
N ILE A 199 8.49 -5.23 -14.49
CA ILE A 199 7.64 -4.13 -14.01
C ILE A 199 6.20 -4.36 -14.47
N TRP A 200 5.24 -4.01 -13.60
CA TRP A 200 3.84 -3.83 -13.94
C TRP A 200 3.40 -2.44 -13.50
N THR A 201 2.86 -1.68 -14.43
CA THR A 201 2.23 -0.39 -14.16
C THR A 201 0.71 -0.55 -14.24
N GLN A 202 0.01 -0.07 -13.25
CA GLN A 202 -1.44 -0.10 -13.18
C GLN A 202 -1.98 1.25 -12.69
N VAL A 203 -3.26 1.46 -12.90
CA VAL A 203 -3.96 2.66 -12.43
C VAL A 203 -5.12 2.22 -11.57
N ILE A 204 -5.23 2.75 -10.34
CA ILE A 204 -6.44 2.60 -9.53
C ILE A 204 -7.49 3.61 -9.98
N PRO A 205 -8.80 3.43 -9.66
CA PRO A 205 -9.85 4.32 -10.13
C PRO A 205 -9.58 5.80 -9.79
N GLY A 206 -9.68 6.67 -10.80
CA GLY A 206 -9.40 8.11 -10.67
C GLY A 206 -10.35 8.84 -9.73
N GLU A 207 -11.57 8.30 -9.53
CA GLU A 207 -12.53 8.82 -8.57
C GLU A 207 -12.07 8.66 -7.10
N ILE A 208 -11.10 7.79 -6.81
CA ILE A 208 -10.50 7.64 -5.48
C ILE A 208 -9.42 8.70 -5.27
N THR A 209 -8.56 8.87 -6.25
CA THR A 209 -7.42 9.78 -6.17
C THR A 209 -6.88 10.10 -7.56
N PRO A 210 -6.50 11.36 -7.84
CA PRO A 210 -5.77 11.68 -9.06
C PRO A 210 -4.32 11.16 -9.05
N LYS A 211 -3.81 10.80 -7.87
CA LYS A 211 -2.49 10.19 -7.64
C LYS A 211 -2.60 8.67 -7.68
N ASN A 212 -2.99 8.14 -8.83
CA ASN A 212 -3.54 6.78 -8.96
C ASN A 212 -2.62 5.78 -9.67
N ARG A 213 -1.35 6.15 -9.94
CA ARG A 213 -0.39 5.28 -10.63
C ARG A 213 0.28 4.33 -9.64
N LEU A 214 0.04 3.05 -9.83
CA LEU A 214 0.60 1.96 -9.06
C LEU A 214 1.77 1.34 -9.83
N LEU A 215 2.97 1.38 -9.25
CA LEU A 215 4.17 0.74 -9.77
C LEU A 215 4.46 -0.52 -8.97
N ILE A 216 4.58 -1.65 -9.67
CA ILE A 216 4.84 -2.96 -9.09
C ILE A 216 6.07 -3.55 -9.77
N GLY A 217 6.94 -4.20 -9.01
CA GLY A 217 8.15 -4.82 -9.53
C GLY A 217 8.54 -6.10 -8.80
N ALA A 218 9.11 -7.04 -9.54
CA ALA A 218 9.75 -8.24 -9.00
C ALA A 218 10.98 -8.60 -9.83
N VAL A 219 12.01 -9.10 -9.17
CA VAL A 219 13.18 -9.66 -9.86
C VAL A 219 12.76 -10.97 -10.53
N ASP A 220 13.19 -11.19 -11.77
CA ASP A 220 12.95 -12.46 -12.48
C ASP A 220 13.50 -13.64 -11.67
N GLY A 221 12.61 -14.61 -11.38
CA GLY A 221 12.89 -15.74 -10.45
C GLY A 221 11.94 -15.77 -9.24
N GLY A 222 11.22 -14.69 -8.94
CA GLY A 222 10.07 -14.70 -8.03
C GLY A 222 8.85 -15.28 -8.74
N ARG A 223 8.27 -16.40 -8.24
CA ARG A 223 7.12 -17.05 -8.87
C ARG A 223 5.99 -16.05 -9.09
N VAL A 224 5.75 -15.72 -10.35
CA VAL A 224 4.51 -15.12 -10.79
C VAL A 224 3.54 -16.31 -10.96
N SER A 225 2.50 -16.38 -10.16
CA SER A 225 1.42 -17.35 -10.41
C SER A 225 0.76 -16.99 -11.74
N SER A 226 0.90 -17.87 -12.73
CA SER A 226 0.16 -17.88 -14.00
C SER A 226 -1.33 -18.09 -13.72
#